data_b89b10010fd13a0f4f7ec4d6ebb377c2
#
_entry.id   b89b10010fd13a0f4f7ec4d6ebb377c2
#
_cell.length_a   1.000
_cell.length_b   1.000
_cell.length_c   1.000
_cell.angle_alpha   90.00
_cell.angle_beta   90.00
_cell.angle_gamma   90.00
#
_symmetry.space_group_name_H-M   'P 1'
#
loop_
_entity.id
_entity.type
_entity.pdbx_description
1 polymer ?
#
loop_
_entity_poly.entity_id
_entity_poly.type
_entity_poly.pdbx_seq_one_letter_code
_entity_poly.pdbx_strand_id
1 'polypeptide(L)'
;MKVVTYQIADVKPYENNPRNNDSAVDAVAASIREFGWQQPIVVDKDGVIIAGHTRYKAAKKLKCDTVPVVVADKLTDEQVRAYRLADNKTGELAGWDFSALEEELAGLAQIDMQQFGFAGSEAEDFNIDNLFAEAAPKEKEAKEIKCPHCGMYFTP
;
A
#
# COMPACT_ATOMS: atom_id res chain seq x y z
N MET A 1 -13.45 15.83 15.16
CA MET A 1 -13.47 14.64 14.29
C MET A 1 -14.28 13.58 15.04
N LYS A 2 -15.30 12.95 14.42
CA LYS A 2 -16.16 11.95 15.06
C LYS A 2 -16.04 10.65 14.25
N VAL A 3 -15.81 9.54 14.91
CA VAL A 3 -15.87 8.20 14.30
C VAL A 3 -17.32 7.72 14.37
N VAL A 4 -17.84 7.25 13.25
CA VAL A 4 -19.18 6.68 13.11
C VAL A 4 -19.09 5.28 12.51
N THR A 5 -20.07 4.43 12.74
CA THR A 5 -20.12 3.09 12.17
C THR A 5 -20.97 3.11 10.91
N TYR A 6 -20.41 2.63 9.79
CA TYR A 6 -21.09 2.48 8.50
C TYR A 6 -21.28 0.99 8.18
N GLN A 7 -22.34 0.65 7.47
CA GLN A 7 -22.38 -0.64 6.76
C GLN A 7 -21.31 -0.64 5.69
N ILE A 8 -20.59 -1.76 5.54
CA ILE A 8 -19.52 -1.85 4.55
C ILE A 8 -20.02 -1.60 3.12
N ALA A 9 -21.31 -1.89 2.88
CA ALA A 9 -21.98 -1.65 1.59
C ALA A 9 -22.16 -0.16 1.27
N ASP A 10 -22.19 0.70 2.29
CA ASP A 10 -22.36 2.15 2.13
C ASP A 10 -21.02 2.85 1.86
N VAL A 11 -19.91 2.16 2.06
CA VAL A 11 -18.56 2.68 1.78
C VAL A 11 -18.16 2.35 0.35
N LYS A 12 -17.85 3.37 -0.44
CA LYS A 12 -17.56 3.27 -1.87
C LYS A 12 -16.05 3.42 -2.11
N PRO A 13 -15.39 2.46 -2.77
CA PRO A 13 -14.00 2.67 -3.20
C PRO A 13 -13.92 3.78 -4.24
N TYR A 14 -12.83 4.54 -4.24
CA TYR A 14 -12.56 5.53 -5.28
C TYR A 14 -12.04 4.81 -6.53
N GLU A 15 -12.76 4.88 -7.65
CA GLU A 15 -12.48 4.13 -8.88
C GLU A 15 -11.11 4.48 -9.50
N ASN A 16 -10.73 5.77 -9.46
CA ASN A 16 -9.48 6.26 -10.03
C ASN A 16 -8.32 6.25 -9.01
N ASN A 17 -8.31 5.30 -8.07
CA ASN A 17 -7.22 5.20 -7.10
C ASN A 17 -5.91 4.77 -7.80
N PRO A 18 -4.87 5.63 -7.83
CA PRO A 18 -3.62 5.31 -8.53
C PRO A 18 -2.76 4.29 -7.79
N ARG A 19 -3.05 4.02 -6.51
CA ARG A 19 -2.25 3.13 -5.67
C ARG A 19 -2.74 1.69 -5.75
N ASN A 20 -1.86 0.78 -6.17
CA ASN A 20 -2.08 -0.64 -5.99
C ASN A 20 -1.64 -1.04 -4.58
N ASN A 21 -2.56 -1.60 -3.80
CA ASN A 21 -2.34 -1.99 -2.41
C ASN A 21 -2.78 -3.43 -2.12
N ASP A 22 -2.92 -4.26 -3.14
CA ASP A 22 -3.43 -5.63 -2.98
C ASP A 22 -2.49 -6.50 -2.15
N SER A 23 -1.18 -6.34 -2.30
CA SER A 23 -0.17 -7.05 -1.52
C SER A 23 -0.22 -6.77 -0.02
N ALA A 24 -0.73 -5.61 0.39
CA ALA A 24 -0.83 -5.22 1.80
C ALA A 24 -2.13 -5.66 2.47
N VAL A 25 -3.11 -6.21 1.72
CA VAL A 25 -4.45 -6.54 2.26
C VAL A 25 -4.36 -7.60 3.34
N ASP A 26 -3.51 -8.60 3.18
CA ASP A 26 -3.38 -9.71 4.12
C ASP A 26 -2.76 -9.26 5.45
N ALA A 27 -1.71 -8.47 5.40
CA ALA A 27 -1.08 -7.89 6.58
C ALA A 27 -2.04 -6.97 7.34
N VAL A 28 -2.81 -6.14 6.63
CA VAL A 28 -3.82 -5.27 7.25
C VAL A 28 -4.99 -6.09 7.82
N ALA A 29 -5.41 -7.16 7.17
CA ALA A 29 -6.44 -8.05 7.70
C ALA A 29 -5.97 -8.78 8.96
N ALA A 30 -4.71 -9.24 9.00
CA ALA A 30 -4.10 -9.81 10.18
C ALA A 30 -4.07 -8.79 11.34
N SER A 31 -3.65 -7.55 11.05
CA SER A 31 -3.62 -6.47 12.04
C SER A 31 -5.01 -6.15 12.60
N ILE A 32 -6.05 -6.08 11.77
CA ILE A 32 -7.43 -5.86 12.25
C ILE A 32 -7.92 -7.04 13.10
N ARG A 33 -7.54 -8.26 12.77
CA ARG A 33 -7.91 -9.46 13.53
C ARG A 33 -7.25 -9.50 14.90
N GLU A 34 -5.97 -9.15 14.97
CA GLU A 34 -5.16 -9.20 16.19
C GLU A 34 -5.47 -8.04 17.13
N PHE A 35 -5.49 -6.82 16.61
CA PHE A 35 -5.59 -5.60 17.41
C PHE A 35 -6.96 -4.94 17.36
N GLY A 36 -7.89 -5.44 16.55
CA GLY A 36 -9.15 -4.75 16.25
C GLY A 36 -8.95 -3.51 15.38
N TRP A 37 -10.02 -2.73 15.27
CA TRP A 37 -10.01 -1.48 14.50
C TRP A 37 -9.35 -0.34 15.29
N GLN A 38 -8.11 0.01 14.97
CA GLN A 38 -7.40 1.13 15.59
C GLN A 38 -7.43 2.40 14.75
N GLN A 39 -7.60 2.26 13.43
CA GLN A 39 -7.67 3.39 12.49
C GLN A 39 -8.92 3.30 11.61
N PRO A 40 -9.81 4.32 11.62
CA PRO A 40 -11.00 4.33 10.78
C PRO A 40 -10.68 4.52 9.30
N ILE A 41 -11.66 4.22 8.44
CA ILE A 41 -11.65 4.60 7.03
C ILE A 41 -12.10 6.06 6.93
N VAL A 42 -11.42 6.88 6.14
CA VAL A 42 -11.83 8.27 5.88
C VAL A 42 -12.58 8.32 4.56
N VAL A 43 -13.79 8.87 4.58
CA VAL A 43 -14.65 9.07 3.40
C VAL A 43 -15.02 10.53 3.22
N ASP A 44 -15.41 10.90 2.02
CA ASP A 44 -16.05 12.18 1.75
C ASP A 44 -17.54 12.17 2.12
N LYS A 45 -18.24 13.28 1.84
CA LYS A 45 -19.69 13.44 2.10
C LYS A 45 -20.58 12.41 1.38
N ASP A 46 -20.09 11.83 0.29
CA ASP A 46 -20.82 10.88 -0.56
C ASP A 46 -20.46 9.41 -0.24
N GLY A 47 -19.65 9.19 0.81
CA GLY A 47 -19.21 7.88 1.27
C GLY A 47 -18.08 7.30 0.43
N VAL A 48 -17.42 8.09 -0.43
CA VAL A 48 -16.29 7.63 -1.25
C VAL A 48 -14.99 7.72 -0.45
N ILE A 49 -14.20 6.64 -0.47
CA ILE A 49 -12.96 6.55 0.31
C ILE A 49 -11.96 7.62 -0.11
N ILE A 50 -11.45 8.36 0.88
CA ILE A 50 -10.31 9.25 0.77
C ILE A 50 -9.05 8.50 1.20
N ALA A 51 -9.04 7.92 2.41
CA ALA A 51 -7.93 7.14 2.96
C ALA A 51 -8.42 5.82 3.56
N GLY A 52 -7.66 4.74 3.37
CA GLY A 52 -7.97 3.44 3.94
C GLY A 52 -8.54 2.41 2.96
N HIS A 53 -8.25 2.49 1.66
CA HIS A 53 -8.66 1.48 0.67
C HIS A 53 -8.19 0.06 1.04
N THR A 54 -6.97 -0.09 1.58
CA THR A 54 -6.45 -1.38 2.07
C THR A 54 -7.30 -1.91 3.23
N ARG A 55 -7.66 -1.04 4.19
CA ARG A 55 -8.53 -1.39 5.33
C ARG A 55 -9.92 -1.81 4.86
N TYR A 56 -10.48 -1.14 3.86
CA TYR A 56 -11.75 -1.54 3.24
C TYR A 56 -11.66 -2.93 2.59
N LYS A 57 -10.61 -3.21 1.81
CA LYS A 57 -10.39 -4.52 1.20
C LYS A 57 -10.18 -5.61 2.27
N ALA A 58 -9.42 -5.31 3.32
CA ALA A 58 -9.22 -6.20 4.46
C ALA A 58 -10.53 -6.50 5.20
N ALA A 59 -11.37 -5.49 5.44
CA ALA A 59 -12.69 -5.67 6.04
C ALA A 59 -13.59 -6.59 5.20
N LYS A 60 -13.59 -6.43 3.88
CA LYS A 60 -14.32 -7.34 2.97
C LYS A 60 -13.78 -8.78 3.06
N LYS A 61 -12.46 -8.95 3.11
CA LYS A 61 -11.82 -10.26 3.27
C LYS A 61 -12.22 -10.92 4.61
N LEU A 62 -12.30 -10.13 5.68
CA LEU A 62 -12.72 -10.56 7.01
C LEU A 62 -14.25 -10.74 7.14
N LYS A 63 -15.02 -10.42 6.09
CA LYS A 63 -16.48 -10.46 6.08
C LYS A 63 -17.12 -9.59 7.18
N CYS A 64 -16.52 -8.42 7.44
CA CYS A 64 -17.11 -7.46 8.37
C CYS A 64 -18.38 -6.86 7.77
N ASP A 65 -19.47 -6.82 8.52
CA ASP A 65 -20.72 -6.16 8.10
C ASP A 65 -20.61 -4.64 8.23
N THR A 66 -19.85 -4.18 9.21
CA THR A 66 -19.69 -2.75 9.54
C THR A 66 -18.21 -2.38 9.68
N VAL A 67 -17.93 -1.09 9.44
CA VAL A 67 -16.59 -0.51 9.56
C VAL A 67 -16.64 0.87 10.25
N PRO A 68 -15.60 1.24 11.03
CA PRO A 68 -15.48 2.57 11.57
C PRO A 68 -15.07 3.56 10.49
N VAL A 69 -15.76 4.68 10.43
CA VAL A 69 -15.60 5.70 9.39
C VAL A 69 -15.48 7.09 10.00
N VAL A 70 -14.64 7.92 9.42
CA VAL A 70 -14.62 9.38 9.63
C VAL A 70 -15.08 10.05 8.34
N VAL A 71 -16.09 10.90 8.44
CA VAL A 71 -16.59 11.67 7.30
C VAL A 71 -15.87 13.02 7.25
N ALA A 72 -15.17 13.27 6.15
CA ALA A 72 -14.48 14.53 5.87
C ALA A 72 -15.43 15.49 5.11
N ASP A 73 -16.48 15.93 5.78
CA ASP A 73 -17.60 16.71 5.22
C ASP A 73 -17.27 18.19 4.96
N LYS A 74 -16.11 18.68 5.46
CA LYS A 74 -15.71 20.09 5.35
C LYS A 74 -14.70 20.34 4.22
N LEU A 75 -14.24 19.30 3.53
CA LEU A 75 -13.30 19.44 2.44
C LEU A 75 -14.02 19.75 1.12
N THR A 76 -13.42 20.64 0.32
CA THR A 76 -13.84 20.83 -1.07
C THR A 76 -13.46 19.62 -1.91
N ASP A 77 -14.07 19.45 -3.08
CA ASP A 77 -13.77 18.33 -3.98
C ASP A 77 -12.28 18.32 -4.43
N GLU A 78 -11.68 19.49 -4.56
CA GLU A 78 -10.25 19.62 -4.85
C GLU A 78 -9.40 19.18 -3.67
N GLN A 79 -9.75 19.60 -2.45
CA GLN A 79 -9.05 19.17 -1.23
C GLN A 79 -9.18 17.67 -1.00
N VAL A 80 -10.33 17.07 -1.30
CA VAL A 80 -10.54 15.62 -1.23
C VAL A 80 -9.59 14.89 -2.17
N ARG A 81 -9.42 15.34 -3.42
CA ARG A 81 -8.47 14.76 -4.38
C ARG A 81 -7.03 14.93 -3.94
N ALA A 82 -6.66 16.12 -3.49
CA ALA A 82 -5.31 16.41 -2.99
C ALA A 82 -4.99 15.56 -1.76
N TYR A 83 -5.93 15.41 -0.83
CA TYR A 83 -5.71 14.63 0.38
C TYR A 83 -5.52 13.13 0.09
N ARG A 84 -6.24 12.55 -0.88
CA ARG A 84 -6.00 11.16 -1.33
C ARG A 84 -4.55 10.92 -1.73
N LEU A 85 -3.94 11.87 -2.43
CA LEU A 85 -2.54 11.77 -2.86
C LEU A 85 -1.57 12.03 -1.70
N ALA A 86 -1.83 13.09 -0.92
CA ALA A 86 -0.96 13.52 0.17
C ALA A 86 -0.86 12.46 1.28
N ASP A 87 -1.97 11.86 1.70
CA ASP A 87 -2.01 10.82 2.72
C ASP A 87 -1.12 9.62 2.35
N ASN A 88 -1.18 9.20 1.10
CA ASN A 88 -0.33 8.11 0.62
C ASN A 88 1.14 8.53 0.52
N LYS A 89 1.42 9.73 -0.02
CA LYS A 89 2.79 10.18 -0.26
C LYS A 89 3.55 10.47 1.02
N THR A 90 2.88 11.06 2.02
CA THR A 90 3.52 11.34 3.31
C THR A 90 3.92 10.07 4.06
N GLY A 91 3.15 8.99 3.93
CA GLY A 91 3.52 7.68 4.49
C GLY A 91 4.78 7.07 3.86
N GLU A 92 5.07 7.38 2.59
CA GLU A 92 6.28 6.91 1.88
C GLU A 92 7.56 7.68 2.28
N LEU A 93 7.42 8.85 2.92
CA LEU A 93 8.56 9.67 3.35
C LEU A 93 9.15 9.19 4.69
N ALA A 94 8.42 8.35 5.42
CA ALA A 94 8.91 7.76 6.66
C ALA A 94 9.80 6.56 6.36
N GLY A 95 10.92 6.44 7.09
CA GLY A 95 11.83 5.31 7.03
C GLY A 95 11.94 4.63 8.39
N TRP A 96 12.51 3.42 8.39
CA TRP A 96 12.81 2.68 9.60
C TRP A 96 14.24 2.93 10.07
N ASP A 97 14.43 3.14 11.38
CA ASP A 97 15.70 2.89 12.04
C ASP A 97 15.78 1.37 12.28
N PHE A 98 16.57 0.67 11.46
CA PHE A 98 16.59 -0.80 11.49
C PHE A 98 17.18 -1.34 12.81
N SER A 99 18.11 -0.63 13.45
CA SER A 99 18.67 -1.07 14.73
C SER A 99 17.62 -1.01 15.84
N ALA A 100 16.90 0.10 15.93
CA ALA A 100 15.80 0.25 16.88
C ALA A 100 14.65 -0.72 16.58
N LEU A 101 14.34 -0.96 15.30
CA LEU A 101 13.30 -1.90 14.88
C LEU A 101 13.64 -3.34 15.32
N GLU A 102 14.90 -3.77 15.16
CA GLU A 102 15.34 -5.11 15.56
C GLU A 102 15.20 -5.32 17.07
N GLU A 103 15.59 -4.32 17.87
CA GLU A 103 15.43 -4.35 19.33
C GLU A 103 13.96 -4.49 19.74
N GLU A 104 13.05 -3.72 19.12
CA GLU A 104 11.62 -3.80 19.38
C GLU A 104 11.03 -5.17 18.98
N LEU A 105 11.40 -5.69 17.80
CA LEU A 105 10.93 -6.99 17.33
C LEU A 105 11.39 -8.14 18.24
N ALA A 106 12.62 -8.09 18.77
CA ALA A 106 13.14 -9.08 19.69
C ALA A 106 12.33 -9.16 21.00
N GLY A 107 11.68 -8.07 21.42
CA GLY A 107 10.80 -8.01 22.59
C GLY A 107 9.41 -8.61 22.37
N LEU A 108 9.00 -8.91 21.12
CA LEU A 108 7.63 -9.32 20.77
C LEU A 108 7.46 -10.83 20.59
N ALA A 109 7.93 -11.63 21.54
CA ALA A 109 7.92 -13.10 21.46
C ALA A 109 6.51 -13.75 21.42
N GLN A 110 5.45 -13.04 21.79
CA GLN A 110 4.08 -13.56 21.84
C GLN A 110 3.25 -13.29 20.60
N ILE A 111 3.73 -12.42 19.72
CA ILE A 111 3.02 -11.97 18.51
C ILE A 111 3.87 -12.31 17.29
N ASP A 112 3.30 -13.06 16.35
CA ASP A 112 3.95 -13.35 15.08
C ASP A 112 3.95 -12.11 14.18
N MET A 113 5.09 -11.42 14.14
CA MET A 113 5.25 -10.19 13.36
C MET A 113 5.36 -10.44 11.85
N GLN A 114 5.61 -11.69 11.41
CA GLN A 114 5.66 -12.04 9.98
C GLN A 114 4.31 -11.81 9.29
N GLN A 115 3.19 -12.07 9.99
CA GLN A 115 1.85 -11.83 9.46
C GLN A 115 1.56 -10.36 9.10
N PHE A 116 2.37 -9.42 9.62
CA PHE A 116 2.27 -7.99 9.33
C PHE A 116 3.29 -7.53 8.28
N GLY A 117 4.06 -8.47 7.71
CA GLY A 117 5.02 -8.18 6.64
C GLY A 117 6.45 -7.93 7.12
N PHE A 118 6.76 -8.17 8.40
CA PHE A 118 8.13 -8.22 8.87
C PHE A 118 8.73 -9.58 8.51
N ALA A 119 9.92 -9.60 7.91
CA ALA A 119 10.64 -10.85 7.68
C ALA A 119 11.02 -11.48 9.03
N GLY A 120 10.88 -12.80 9.14
CA GLY A 120 11.33 -13.51 10.35
C GLY A 120 12.83 -13.35 10.55
N SER A 121 13.28 -13.45 11.81
CA SER A 121 14.70 -13.42 12.21
C SER A 121 15.50 -14.67 11.79
N GLU A 122 14.95 -15.53 10.95
CA GLU A 122 15.76 -16.51 10.27
C GLU A 122 16.61 -15.77 9.25
N ALA A 123 17.89 -15.70 9.54
CA ALA A 123 18.94 -15.13 8.71
C ALA A 123 19.06 -15.92 7.38
N GLU A 124 18.04 -15.85 6.55
CA GLU A 124 18.18 -16.10 5.12
C GLU A 124 18.47 -14.75 4.48
N ASP A 125 19.78 -14.49 4.34
CA ASP A 125 20.36 -13.50 3.44
C ASP A 125 19.47 -12.27 3.19
N PHE A 126 19.45 -11.35 4.15
CA PHE A 126 19.11 -9.96 3.86
C PHE A 126 20.25 -9.43 2.96
N ASN A 127 20.20 -9.85 1.70
CA ASN A 127 21.15 -9.41 0.69
C ASN A 127 20.82 -7.93 0.41
N ILE A 128 21.59 -7.06 1.07
CA ILE A 128 21.56 -5.61 0.87
C ILE A 128 21.68 -5.27 -0.63
N ASP A 129 22.36 -6.09 -1.42
CA ASP A 129 22.51 -5.93 -2.86
C ASP A 129 21.17 -6.04 -3.62
N ASN A 130 20.17 -6.75 -3.08
CA ASN A 130 18.82 -6.81 -3.67
C ASN A 130 17.98 -5.57 -3.40
N LEU A 131 18.28 -4.79 -2.37
CA LEU A 131 17.63 -3.50 -2.10
C LEU A 131 18.16 -2.39 -3.02
N PHE A 132 19.38 -2.54 -3.52
CA PHE A 132 20.03 -1.62 -4.45
C PHE A 132 20.18 -2.20 -5.86
N ALA A 133 19.63 -3.39 -6.12
CA ALA A 133 19.43 -3.85 -7.48
C ALA A 133 18.40 -2.91 -8.12
N GLU A 134 18.84 -1.71 -8.47
CA GLU A 134 18.22 -0.98 -9.58
C GLU A 134 18.01 -2.02 -10.67
N ALA A 135 16.77 -2.15 -11.13
CA ALA A 135 16.46 -3.03 -12.24
C ALA A 135 17.51 -2.74 -13.32
N ALA A 136 18.44 -3.67 -13.52
CA ALA A 136 19.44 -3.54 -14.55
C ALA A 136 18.69 -3.10 -15.80
N PRO A 137 19.14 -2.05 -16.51
CA PRO A 137 18.46 -1.61 -17.69
C PRO A 137 18.31 -2.82 -18.57
N LYS A 138 17.06 -3.24 -18.84
CA LYS A 138 16.81 -4.31 -19.82
C LYS A 138 17.52 -3.85 -21.07
N GLU A 139 18.63 -4.48 -21.42
CA GLU A 139 19.25 -4.31 -22.72
C GLU A 139 18.12 -4.50 -23.72
N LYS A 140 17.71 -3.39 -24.31
CA LYS A 140 16.81 -3.45 -25.46
C LYS A 140 17.65 -4.14 -26.52
N GLU A 141 17.27 -5.38 -26.88
CA GLU A 141 17.83 -6.03 -28.04
C GLU A 141 17.78 -5.01 -29.18
N ALA A 142 18.95 -4.60 -29.64
CA ALA A 142 19.08 -3.63 -30.72
C ALA A 142 18.45 -4.29 -31.96
N LYS A 143 17.27 -3.82 -32.33
CA LYS A 143 16.60 -4.30 -33.56
C LYS A 143 17.45 -3.89 -34.74
N GLU A 144 18.10 -4.85 -35.39
CA GLU A 144 18.77 -4.61 -36.64
C GLU A 144 17.74 -4.19 -37.72
N ILE A 145 17.95 -3.04 -38.29
CA ILE A 145 17.10 -2.51 -39.34
C ILE A 145 17.81 -2.74 -40.70
N LYS A 146 17.10 -3.42 -41.61
CA LYS A 146 17.60 -3.64 -42.96
C LYS A 146 17.37 -2.40 -43.83
N CYS A 147 18.44 -1.84 -44.38
CA CYS A 147 18.34 -0.71 -45.27
C CYS A 147 17.55 -1.09 -46.56
N PRO A 148 16.44 -0.42 -46.88
CA PRO A 148 15.64 -0.76 -48.05
C PRO A 148 16.33 -0.43 -49.38
N HIS A 149 17.42 0.36 -49.34
CA HIS A 149 18.12 0.80 -50.55
C HIS A 149 19.34 -0.07 -50.91
N CYS A 150 20.13 -0.51 -49.92
CA CYS A 150 21.35 -1.30 -50.17
C CYS A 150 21.32 -2.69 -49.54
N GLY A 151 20.30 -3.02 -48.74
CA GLY A 151 20.12 -4.34 -48.10
C GLY A 151 21.02 -4.62 -46.88
N MET A 152 21.92 -3.72 -46.51
CA MET A 152 22.77 -3.89 -45.31
C MET A 152 21.99 -3.68 -44.01
N TYR A 153 22.36 -4.43 -42.96
CA TYR A 153 21.80 -4.30 -41.61
C TYR A 153 22.58 -3.25 -40.82
N PHE A 154 21.91 -2.43 -40.05
CA PHE A 154 22.51 -1.48 -39.12
C PHE A 154 21.70 -1.40 -37.83
N THR A 155 22.34 -1.11 -36.72
CA THR A 155 21.73 -0.77 -35.45
C THR A 155 21.64 0.74 -35.31
N PRO A 156 20.44 1.32 -35.08
CA PRO A 156 20.30 2.77 -34.90
C PRO A 156 20.91 3.27 -33.59
#